data_15f7ce05f62764e1dec3c584cfd291af
#
_entry.id   15f7ce05f62764e1dec3c584cfd291af
#
_cell.length_a   1.000
_cell.length_b   1.000
_cell.length_c   1.000
_cell.angle_alpha   90.00
_cell.angle_beta   90.00
_cell.angle_gamma   90.00
#
_symmetry.space_group_name_H-M   'P 1'
#
loop_
_entity.id
_entity.type
_entity.pdbx_description
1 polymer ?
#
loop_
_entity_poly.entity_id
_entity_poly.type
_entity_poly.pdbx_seq_one_letter_code
_entity_poly.pdbx_strand_id
1 'polypeptide(L)'
;MSQPDSSSKRERRDAARAERIERERADAAGATRRRRLLQLGGLLALAAVVVVAAVLISSRGGSKKSAATSGGALQGVAETAKLLSGIPQSGITLGNPKAKATIVEFADPQCPFCKDYTLNEMPAVIQKYVRAGTAKMELRYLTFIGPDSLTAARVLEAAGLQNKLWNASDLLYRNQGAENSGYITTDFLTKVLKGAGADPARAFAQAGSSAVSSELGAAQTLASRYAVDSTPTVLVGPTGGTLKKAGATPTAATVGAAVDAVLGSSGA
;
A
#
# COMPACT_ATOMS: atom_id res chain seq x y z
N MET A 1 -46.82 -58.03 -56.06
CA MET A 1 -46.94 -57.64 -54.65
C MET A 1 -45.54 -57.52 -54.15
N SER A 2 -45.02 -56.29 -54.10
CA SER A 2 -43.62 -55.98 -53.61
C SER A 2 -43.67 -55.87 -52.12
N GLN A 3 -42.79 -56.61 -51.41
CA GLN A 3 -42.61 -56.48 -49.94
C GLN A 3 -41.98 -55.12 -49.60
N PRO A 4 -42.44 -54.44 -48.58
CA PRO A 4 -41.83 -53.20 -48.18
C PRO A 4 -40.49 -53.48 -47.57
N ASP A 5 -39.51 -52.75 -48.06
CA ASP A 5 -38.07 -52.76 -47.75
C ASP A 5 -37.79 -52.66 -46.24
N SER A 6 -37.25 -53.76 -45.68
CA SER A 6 -36.86 -53.83 -44.26
C SER A 6 -35.75 -52.87 -43.87
N SER A 7 -35.00 -52.33 -44.84
CA SER A 7 -33.93 -51.35 -44.65
C SER A 7 -34.49 -49.98 -44.23
N SER A 8 -35.56 -49.53 -44.86
CA SER A 8 -36.17 -48.21 -44.55
C SER A 8 -36.79 -48.17 -43.16
N LYS A 9 -37.19 -49.30 -42.59
CA LYS A 9 -37.74 -49.37 -41.24
C LYS A 9 -36.65 -49.35 -40.15
N ARG A 10 -35.49 -49.90 -40.46
CA ARG A 10 -34.30 -49.80 -39.58
C ARG A 10 -33.77 -48.40 -39.56
N GLU A 11 -33.55 -47.74 -40.66
CA GLU A 11 -33.09 -46.36 -40.76
C GLU A 11 -33.97 -45.37 -39.99
N ARG A 12 -35.30 -45.50 -40.09
CA ARG A 12 -36.27 -44.70 -39.34
C ARG A 12 -36.14 -44.88 -37.79
N ARG A 13 -35.87 -46.13 -37.36
CA ARG A 13 -35.70 -46.49 -35.96
C ARG A 13 -34.35 -45.89 -35.42
N ASP A 14 -33.30 -45.98 -36.22
CA ASP A 14 -31.97 -45.45 -35.83
C ASP A 14 -32.00 -43.97 -35.83
N ALA A 15 -32.63 -43.26 -36.75
CA ALA A 15 -32.85 -41.83 -36.75
C ALA A 15 -33.65 -41.39 -35.52
N ALA A 16 -34.75 -42.04 -35.19
CA ALA A 16 -35.54 -41.71 -34.01
C ALA A 16 -34.78 -41.95 -32.69
N ARG A 17 -33.90 -42.98 -32.68
CA ARG A 17 -33.02 -43.23 -31.51
C ARG A 17 -31.93 -42.16 -31.36
N ALA A 18 -31.33 -41.74 -32.46
CA ALA A 18 -30.35 -40.68 -32.47
C ALA A 18 -30.94 -39.34 -31.97
N GLU A 19 -32.14 -39.00 -32.46
CA GLU A 19 -32.85 -37.78 -32.04
C GLU A 19 -33.23 -37.80 -30.55
N ARG A 20 -33.59 -38.95 -29.99
CA ARG A 20 -33.82 -39.10 -28.54
C ARG A 20 -32.55 -38.87 -27.74
N ILE A 21 -31.41 -39.45 -28.15
CA ILE A 21 -30.14 -39.32 -27.48
C ILE A 21 -29.68 -37.86 -27.50
N GLU A 22 -29.88 -37.16 -28.61
CA GLU A 22 -29.53 -35.72 -28.69
C GLU A 22 -30.42 -34.88 -27.77
N ARG A 23 -31.73 -35.14 -27.70
CA ARG A 23 -32.61 -34.43 -26.75
C ARG A 23 -32.24 -34.71 -25.30
N GLU A 24 -31.95 -35.93 -24.93
CA GLU A 24 -31.50 -36.29 -23.56
C GLU A 24 -30.19 -35.63 -23.20
N ARG A 25 -29.25 -35.48 -24.15
CA ARG A 25 -27.97 -34.77 -23.94
C ARG A 25 -28.20 -33.26 -23.78
N ALA A 26 -29.09 -32.68 -24.58
CA ALA A 26 -29.42 -31.24 -24.47
C ALA A 26 -30.10 -30.93 -23.13
N ASP A 27 -31.02 -31.76 -22.69
CA ASP A 27 -31.72 -31.62 -21.42
C ASP A 27 -30.75 -31.78 -20.21
N ALA A 28 -29.85 -32.77 -20.28
CA ALA A 28 -28.81 -32.95 -19.25
C ALA A 28 -27.82 -31.78 -19.19
N ALA A 29 -27.44 -31.23 -20.35
CA ALA A 29 -26.59 -30.04 -20.41
C ALA A 29 -27.28 -28.78 -19.84
N GLY A 30 -28.58 -28.63 -20.12
CA GLY A 30 -29.42 -27.57 -19.57
C GLY A 30 -29.56 -27.65 -18.05
N ALA A 31 -29.80 -28.87 -17.53
CA ALA A 31 -29.92 -29.09 -16.08
C ALA A 31 -28.63 -28.81 -15.32
N THR A 32 -27.48 -29.21 -15.87
CA THR A 32 -26.15 -28.91 -15.26
C THR A 32 -25.83 -27.41 -15.28
N ARG A 33 -26.17 -26.71 -16.36
CA ARG A 33 -25.99 -25.26 -16.47
C ARG A 33 -26.84 -24.50 -15.45
N ARG A 34 -28.13 -24.90 -15.32
CA ARG A 34 -29.06 -24.32 -14.35
C ARG A 34 -28.58 -24.56 -12.91
N ARG A 35 -28.08 -25.76 -12.60
CA ARG A 35 -27.55 -26.10 -11.28
C ARG A 35 -26.29 -25.26 -10.91
N ARG A 36 -25.38 -25.04 -11.87
CA ARG A 36 -24.21 -24.18 -11.69
C ARG A 36 -24.60 -22.72 -11.49
N LEU A 37 -25.58 -22.21 -12.23
CA LEU A 37 -26.08 -20.83 -12.05
C LEU A 37 -26.75 -20.65 -10.68
N LEU A 38 -27.50 -21.60 -10.18
CA LEU A 38 -28.10 -21.57 -8.85
C LEU A 38 -27.02 -21.65 -7.74
N GLN A 39 -25.97 -22.44 -7.92
CA GLN A 39 -24.85 -22.53 -7.00
C GLN A 39 -24.06 -21.23 -6.95
N LEU A 40 -23.76 -20.62 -8.10
CA LEU A 40 -23.06 -19.32 -8.17
C LEU A 40 -23.92 -18.19 -7.61
N GLY A 41 -25.21 -18.17 -7.90
CA GLY A 41 -26.16 -17.22 -7.33
C GLY A 41 -26.28 -17.34 -5.81
N GLY A 42 -26.31 -18.57 -5.29
CA GLY A 42 -26.31 -18.86 -3.86
C GLY A 42 -25.04 -18.40 -3.15
N LEU A 43 -23.87 -18.61 -3.75
CA LEU A 43 -22.59 -18.15 -3.22
C LEU A 43 -22.48 -16.60 -3.19
N LEU A 44 -22.96 -15.93 -4.24
CA LEU A 44 -23.02 -14.47 -4.29
C LEU A 44 -23.99 -13.89 -3.25
N ALA A 45 -25.15 -14.52 -3.06
CA ALA A 45 -26.11 -14.12 -2.04
C ALA A 45 -25.53 -14.30 -0.62
N LEU A 46 -24.83 -15.42 -0.37
CA LEU A 46 -24.17 -15.67 0.91
C LEU A 46 -23.04 -14.65 1.17
N ALA A 47 -22.24 -14.34 0.17
CA ALA A 47 -21.20 -13.31 0.25
C ALA A 47 -21.79 -11.93 0.56
N ALA A 48 -22.91 -11.56 -0.08
CA ALA A 48 -23.61 -10.31 0.20
C ALA A 48 -24.15 -10.25 1.63
N VAL A 49 -24.70 -11.37 2.15
CA VAL A 49 -25.18 -11.45 3.55
C VAL A 49 -24.01 -11.33 4.53
N VAL A 50 -22.86 -11.95 4.26
CA VAL A 50 -21.66 -11.84 5.10
C VAL A 50 -21.13 -10.41 5.11
N VAL A 51 -21.09 -9.73 3.94
CA VAL A 51 -20.68 -8.32 3.85
C VAL A 51 -21.66 -7.41 4.63
N VAL A 52 -22.96 -7.61 4.47
CA VAL A 52 -23.97 -6.84 5.21
C VAL A 52 -23.87 -7.11 6.71
N ALA A 53 -23.68 -8.35 7.13
CA ALA A 53 -23.47 -8.71 8.54
C ALA A 53 -22.18 -8.09 9.09
N ALA A 54 -21.07 -8.11 8.34
CA ALA A 54 -19.83 -7.47 8.72
C ALA A 54 -19.97 -5.95 8.85
N VAL A 55 -20.70 -5.30 7.94
CA VAL A 55 -21.02 -3.87 8.03
C VAL A 55 -21.89 -3.54 9.25
N LEU A 56 -22.91 -4.37 9.54
CA LEU A 56 -23.78 -4.17 10.70
C LEU A 56 -23.10 -4.46 12.05
N ILE A 57 -22.14 -5.40 12.08
CA ILE A 57 -21.34 -5.67 13.29
C ILE A 57 -20.31 -4.57 13.49
N SER A 58 -19.68 -4.07 12.42
CA SER A 58 -18.75 -2.93 12.47
C SER A 58 -19.43 -1.63 12.90
N SER A 59 -20.73 -1.48 12.66
CA SER A 59 -21.48 -0.30 13.09
C SER A 59 -21.90 -0.33 14.57
N ARG A 60 -21.78 -1.48 15.25
CA ARG A 60 -22.08 -1.62 16.70
C ARG A 60 -20.85 -1.53 17.60
N GLY A 61 -19.64 -1.73 17.07
CA GLY A 61 -18.41 -1.42 17.77
C GLY A 61 -17.99 -0.01 17.40
N GLY A 62 -18.06 0.93 18.34
CA GLY A 62 -17.76 2.36 18.11
C GLY A 62 -16.38 2.61 17.52
N SER A 63 -16.21 2.41 16.23
CA SER A 63 -15.12 2.98 15.47
C SER A 63 -15.40 4.47 15.31
N LYS A 64 -14.64 5.29 16.04
CA LYS A 64 -14.55 6.71 15.75
C LYS A 64 -14.26 6.86 14.26
N LYS A 65 -15.25 7.32 13.47
CA LYS A 65 -15.07 7.79 12.13
C LYS A 65 -13.93 8.80 12.14
N SER A 66 -12.76 8.45 11.59
CA SER A 66 -11.80 9.42 11.13
C SER A 66 -12.40 10.09 9.88
N ALA A 67 -13.34 11.00 10.09
CA ALA A 67 -13.62 12.03 9.11
C ALA A 67 -12.37 12.91 9.10
N ALA A 68 -11.75 13.08 7.95
CA ALA A 68 -10.80 14.16 7.71
C ALA A 68 -11.58 15.47 7.94
N THR A 69 -11.48 15.99 9.16
CA THR A 69 -12.21 17.20 9.58
C THR A 69 -11.38 18.39 9.13
N SER A 70 -11.80 19.04 8.08
CA SER A 70 -11.34 20.38 7.69
C SER A 70 -11.63 21.37 8.84
N GLY A 71 -10.87 21.31 9.93
CA GLY A 71 -11.07 22.18 11.08
C GLY A 71 -10.63 21.61 12.44
N GLY A 72 -10.42 20.29 12.56
CA GLY A 72 -9.96 19.64 13.78
C GLY A 72 -8.47 19.91 14.08
N ALA A 73 -8.09 19.76 15.36
CA ALA A 73 -6.68 19.78 15.76
C ALA A 73 -5.95 18.57 15.11
N LEU A 74 -4.68 18.79 14.72
CA LEU A 74 -3.83 17.74 14.16
C LEU A 74 -3.59 16.65 15.22
N GLN A 75 -3.79 15.39 14.83
CA GLN A 75 -3.61 14.24 15.73
C GLN A 75 -2.16 13.76 15.70
N GLY A 76 -1.68 13.21 16.83
CA GLY A 76 -0.45 12.45 16.89
C GLY A 76 0.84 13.28 17.04
N VAL A 77 0.77 14.58 17.31
CA VAL A 77 1.96 15.43 17.45
C VAL A 77 2.89 14.94 18.57
N ALA A 78 2.32 14.57 19.72
CA ALA A 78 3.10 14.07 20.84
C ALA A 78 3.70 12.67 20.55
N GLU A 79 2.95 11.79 19.91
CA GLU A 79 3.36 10.44 19.51
C GLU A 79 4.51 10.51 18.50
N THR A 80 4.39 11.36 17.48
CA THR A 80 5.43 11.61 16.47
C THR A 80 6.69 12.15 17.13
N ALA A 81 6.54 13.16 18.01
CA ALA A 81 7.67 13.73 18.73
C ALA A 81 8.37 12.66 19.61
N LYS A 82 7.61 11.82 20.32
CA LYS A 82 8.14 10.72 21.14
C LYS A 82 8.86 9.67 20.28
N LEU A 83 8.29 9.29 19.15
CA LEU A 83 8.87 8.29 18.24
C LEU A 83 10.23 8.74 17.69
N LEU A 84 10.35 10.01 17.32
CA LEU A 84 11.49 10.52 16.57
C LEU A 84 12.48 11.35 17.42
N SER A 85 12.14 11.64 18.70
CA SER A 85 13.02 12.47 19.54
C SER A 85 14.40 11.82 19.73
N GLY A 86 15.45 12.64 19.66
CA GLY A 86 16.83 12.20 19.83
C GLY A 86 17.42 11.40 18.67
N ILE A 87 16.64 11.16 17.60
CA ILE A 87 17.15 10.51 16.38
C ILE A 87 17.55 11.60 15.38
N PRO A 88 18.82 11.64 14.91
CA PRO A 88 19.23 12.60 13.89
C PRO A 88 18.42 12.50 12.61
N GLN A 89 18.12 13.64 12.00
CA GLN A 89 17.48 13.72 10.68
C GLN A 89 18.29 14.63 9.77
N SER A 90 18.46 14.22 8.51
CA SER A 90 19.10 15.04 7.48
C SER A 90 18.45 14.75 6.12
N GLY A 91 17.73 15.72 5.57
CA GLY A 91 16.95 15.52 4.33
C GLY A 91 16.01 14.32 4.47
N ILE A 92 16.22 13.34 3.61
CA ILE A 92 15.43 12.09 3.57
C ILE A 92 15.86 11.05 4.61
N THR A 93 17.00 11.27 5.28
CA THR A 93 17.64 10.29 6.17
C THR A 93 17.20 10.46 7.62
N LEU A 94 16.86 9.36 8.27
CA LEU A 94 16.63 9.22 9.71
C LEU A 94 17.69 8.29 10.30
N GLY A 95 18.34 8.72 11.37
CA GLY A 95 19.34 7.92 12.10
C GLY A 95 20.78 8.30 11.76
N ASN A 96 21.71 7.46 12.21
CA ASN A 96 23.15 7.66 12.02
C ASN A 96 23.52 7.46 10.53
N PRO A 97 24.04 8.48 9.81
CA PRO A 97 24.44 8.35 8.41
C PRO A 97 25.54 7.30 8.18
N LYS A 98 26.31 6.97 9.22
CA LYS A 98 27.38 5.96 9.21
C LYS A 98 26.90 4.57 9.70
N ALA A 99 25.60 4.36 9.92
CA ALA A 99 25.06 3.06 10.30
C ALA A 99 25.45 1.96 9.28
N LYS A 100 25.66 0.74 9.74
CA LYS A 100 26.10 -0.38 8.89
C LYS A 100 25.02 -0.79 7.87
N ALA A 101 23.76 -0.69 8.23
CA ALA A 101 22.63 -1.05 7.36
C ALA A 101 21.87 0.22 6.91
N THR A 102 21.37 0.16 5.68
CA THR A 102 20.45 1.16 5.11
C THR A 102 19.12 0.48 4.83
N ILE A 103 18.04 1.09 5.29
CA ILE A 103 16.65 0.74 5.00
C ILE A 103 16.11 1.86 4.10
N VAL A 104 15.62 1.54 2.91
CA VAL A 104 14.98 2.50 2.01
C VAL A 104 13.50 2.17 1.92
N GLU A 105 12.66 3.10 2.32
CA GLU A 105 11.20 3.01 2.19
C GLU A 105 10.76 3.80 0.97
N PHE A 106 10.03 3.16 0.07
CA PHE A 106 9.27 3.82 -0.99
C PHE A 106 7.81 3.93 -0.56
N ALA A 107 7.30 5.15 -0.54
CA ALA A 107 5.96 5.45 -0.04
C ALA A 107 5.23 6.44 -0.95
N ASP A 108 3.90 6.45 -0.89
CA ASP A 108 3.05 7.48 -1.50
C ASP A 108 2.25 8.17 -0.38
N PRO A 109 2.24 9.51 -0.31
CA PRO A 109 1.56 10.25 0.75
C PRO A 109 0.06 9.94 0.90
N GLN A 110 -0.59 9.47 -0.16
CA GLN A 110 -2.01 9.10 -0.11
C GLN A 110 -2.27 7.61 0.11
N CYS A 111 -1.22 6.75 0.04
CA CYS A 111 -1.37 5.31 0.11
C CYS A 111 -1.81 4.83 1.50
N PRO A 112 -2.97 4.14 1.64
CA PRO A 112 -3.45 3.63 2.92
C PRO A 112 -2.57 2.51 3.48
N PHE A 113 -1.94 1.71 2.63
CA PHE A 113 -0.99 0.68 3.05
C PHE A 113 0.32 1.28 3.56
N CYS A 114 0.75 2.45 3.02
CA CYS A 114 1.87 3.21 3.57
C CYS A 114 1.55 3.76 4.96
N LYS A 115 0.32 4.26 5.15
CA LYS A 115 -0.17 4.66 6.48
C LYS A 115 -0.10 3.48 7.46
N ASP A 116 -0.62 2.32 7.05
CA ASP A 116 -0.63 1.13 7.92
C ASP A 116 0.80 0.72 8.30
N TYR A 117 1.71 0.62 7.34
CA TYR A 117 3.12 0.33 7.59
C TYR A 117 3.77 1.37 8.52
N THR A 118 3.60 2.66 8.21
CA THR A 118 4.20 3.77 8.98
C THR A 118 3.74 3.78 10.44
N LEU A 119 2.47 3.50 10.70
CA LEU A 119 1.90 3.63 12.05
C LEU A 119 2.00 2.34 12.87
N ASN A 120 1.99 1.16 12.24
CA ASN A 120 1.89 -0.11 12.95
C ASN A 120 3.18 -0.95 12.90
N GLU A 121 3.98 -0.84 11.84
CA GLU A 121 5.15 -1.68 11.62
C GLU A 121 6.48 -0.92 11.83
N MET A 122 6.61 0.24 11.18
CA MET A 122 7.84 1.03 11.18
C MET A 122 8.31 1.46 12.59
N PRO A 123 7.44 1.76 13.57
CA PRO A 123 7.89 2.15 14.91
C PRO A 123 8.78 1.11 15.59
N ALA A 124 8.51 -0.17 15.41
CA ALA A 124 9.33 -1.24 15.97
C ALA A 124 10.73 -1.29 15.32
N VAL A 125 10.79 -1.08 14.00
CA VAL A 125 12.07 -1.00 13.26
C VAL A 125 12.89 0.19 13.73
N ILE A 126 12.26 1.37 13.87
CA ILE A 126 12.92 2.59 14.38
C ILE A 126 13.50 2.34 15.77
N GLN A 127 12.71 1.78 16.69
CA GLN A 127 13.15 1.55 18.07
C GLN A 127 14.32 0.56 18.14
N LYS A 128 14.25 -0.56 17.39
CA LYS A 128 15.24 -1.63 17.48
C LYS A 128 16.56 -1.26 16.77
N TYR A 129 16.50 -0.65 15.59
CA TYR A 129 17.68 -0.51 14.74
C TYR A 129 18.15 0.92 14.53
N VAL A 130 17.22 1.86 14.29
CA VAL A 130 17.58 3.24 13.95
C VAL A 130 18.04 3.98 15.22
N ARG A 131 17.29 3.84 16.28
CA ARG A 131 17.62 4.43 17.59
C ARG A 131 18.92 3.84 18.19
N ALA A 132 19.16 2.55 17.95
CA ALA A 132 20.41 1.89 18.31
C ALA A 132 21.60 2.30 17.43
N GLY A 133 21.36 3.04 16.33
CA GLY A 133 22.39 3.49 15.41
C GLY A 133 22.97 2.40 14.51
N THR A 134 22.38 1.19 14.49
CA THR A 134 22.84 0.06 13.67
C THR A 134 22.31 0.11 12.25
N ALA A 135 21.14 0.74 12.04
CA ALA A 135 20.60 1.07 10.73
C ALA A 135 20.23 2.53 10.61
N LYS A 136 20.21 3.05 9.40
CA LYS A 136 19.56 4.31 9.01
C LYS A 136 18.38 4.01 8.10
N MET A 137 17.42 4.94 8.07
CA MET A 137 16.32 4.88 7.11
C MET A 137 16.40 6.04 6.11
N GLU A 138 15.97 5.80 4.89
CA GLU A 138 15.77 6.81 3.84
C GLU A 138 14.33 6.68 3.34
N LEU A 139 13.59 7.79 3.35
CA LEU A 139 12.22 7.85 2.82
C LEU A 139 12.26 8.41 1.40
N ARG A 140 11.64 7.70 0.47
CA ARG A 140 11.57 8.04 -0.96
C ARG A 140 10.13 8.07 -1.41
N TYR A 141 9.66 9.19 -1.92
CA TYR A 141 8.30 9.29 -2.42
C TYR A 141 8.17 8.87 -3.88
N LEU A 142 7.16 8.01 -4.12
CA LEU A 142 6.61 7.70 -5.45
C LEU A 142 5.16 8.16 -5.45
N THR A 143 4.74 8.88 -6.50
CA THR A 143 3.44 9.54 -6.52
C THR A 143 2.50 8.86 -7.51
N PHE A 144 2.12 7.60 -7.20
CA PHE A 144 1.31 6.76 -8.09
C PHE A 144 -0.18 7.08 -8.06
N ILE A 145 -0.70 7.57 -6.91
CA ILE A 145 -2.15 7.63 -6.67
C ILE A 145 -2.78 8.83 -7.38
N GLY A 146 -2.06 9.96 -7.48
CA GLY A 146 -2.62 11.11 -8.19
C GLY A 146 -1.90 12.43 -7.94
N PRO A 147 -2.46 13.55 -8.46
CA PRO A 147 -1.85 14.88 -8.34
C PRO A 147 -1.63 15.34 -6.91
N ASP A 148 -2.53 14.98 -6.00
CA ASP A 148 -2.43 15.30 -4.58
C ASP A 148 -1.21 14.63 -3.93
N SER A 149 -0.84 13.40 -4.37
CA SER A 149 0.38 12.73 -3.92
C SER A 149 1.62 13.53 -4.28
N LEU A 150 1.69 14.06 -5.50
CA LEU A 150 2.81 14.90 -5.93
C LEU A 150 2.87 16.22 -5.15
N THR A 151 1.71 16.84 -4.90
CA THR A 151 1.60 18.06 -4.10
C THR A 151 2.11 17.84 -2.68
N ALA A 152 1.65 16.77 -2.03
CA ALA A 152 2.10 16.42 -0.69
C ALA A 152 3.58 16.07 -0.66
N ALA A 153 4.06 15.21 -1.58
CA ALA A 153 5.46 14.80 -1.64
C ALA A 153 6.41 15.99 -1.78
N ARG A 154 6.10 16.97 -2.63
CA ARG A 154 6.91 18.18 -2.79
C ARG A 154 7.02 18.99 -1.50
N VAL A 155 5.92 19.14 -0.78
CA VAL A 155 5.90 19.89 0.48
C VAL A 155 6.61 19.14 1.60
N LEU A 156 6.48 17.81 1.65
CA LEU A 156 7.16 16.96 2.62
C LEU A 156 8.68 16.94 2.37
N GLU A 157 9.11 16.81 1.10
CA GLU A 157 10.54 16.91 0.74
C GLU A 157 11.11 18.30 1.10
N ALA A 158 10.34 19.37 0.90
CA ALA A 158 10.74 20.70 1.35
C ALA A 158 10.84 20.81 2.88
N ALA A 159 10.03 20.06 3.64
CA ALA A 159 10.24 19.92 5.08
C ALA A 159 11.54 19.15 5.39
N GLY A 160 11.97 18.25 4.52
CA GLY A 160 13.27 17.57 4.58
C GLY A 160 14.44 18.55 4.52
N LEU A 161 14.36 19.61 3.73
CA LEU A 161 15.36 20.68 3.70
C LEU A 161 15.48 21.45 5.03
N GLN A 162 14.52 21.20 5.94
CA GLN A 162 14.51 21.70 7.31
C GLN A 162 14.76 20.58 8.34
N ASN A 163 15.15 19.38 7.90
CA ASN A 163 15.32 18.17 8.71
C ASN A 163 14.03 17.75 9.44
N LYS A 164 12.87 17.89 8.78
CA LYS A 164 11.53 17.61 9.33
C LYS A 164 10.70 16.68 8.45
N LEU A 165 11.32 16.01 7.45
CA LEU A 165 10.62 15.08 6.57
C LEU A 165 9.89 14.00 7.37
N TRP A 166 10.59 13.31 8.26
CA TRP A 166 10.05 12.18 9.02
C TRP A 166 8.94 12.59 9.97
N ASN A 167 9.08 13.76 10.63
CA ASN A 167 8.02 14.30 11.46
C ASN A 167 6.77 14.66 10.65
N ALA A 168 6.96 15.33 9.51
CA ALA A 168 5.86 15.75 8.65
C ALA A 168 5.17 14.54 8.00
N SER A 169 5.94 13.54 7.58
CA SER A 169 5.43 12.30 6.99
C SER A 169 4.58 11.51 7.99
N ASP A 170 5.09 11.24 9.20
CA ASP A 170 4.33 10.52 10.24
C ASP A 170 3.03 11.25 10.58
N LEU A 171 3.07 12.57 10.70
CA LEU A 171 1.87 13.37 10.97
C LEU A 171 0.88 13.37 9.81
N LEU A 172 1.36 13.39 8.56
CA LEU A 172 0.49 13.28 7.40
C LEU A 172 -0.26 11.94 7.44
N TYR A 173 0.43 10.82 7.66
CA TYR A 173 -0.21 9.51 7.72
C TYR A 173 -1.19 9.38 8.90
N ARG A 174 -0.88 9.93 10.07
CA ARG A 174 -1.82 9.96 11.21
C ARG A 174 -3.12 10.70 10.91
N ASN A 175 -3.06 11.66 10.00
CA ASN A 175 -4.19 12.52 9.62
C ASN A 175 -4.65 12.28 8.17
N GLN A 176 -4.22 11.18 7.55
CA GLN A 176 -4.50 10.87 6.15
C GLN A 176 -6.00 10.67 5.91
N GLY A 177 -6.53 11.39 4.93
CA GLY A 177 -7.87 11.22 4.38
C GLY A 177 -7.95 10.10 3.35
N ALA A 178 -9.11 9.96 2.70
CA ALA A 178 -9.28 9.02 1.61
C ALA A 178 -8.50 9.46 0.36
N GLU A 179 -8.02 8.50 -0.42
CA GLU A 179 -7.31 8.76 -1.69
C GLU A 179 -8.15 9.66 -2.60
N ASN A 180 -7.49 10.62 -3.23
CA ASN A 180 -8.10 11.55 -4.21
C ASN A 180 -9.38 12.26 -3.72
N SER A 181 -9.56 12.41 -2.39
CA SER A 181 -10.70 13.11 -1.82
C SER A 181 -10.51 14.63 -1.71
N GLY A 182 -9.37 15.16 -2.17
CA GLY A 182 -9.03 16.58 -2.07
C GLY A 182 -8.67 17.04 -0.67
N TYR A 183 -8.31 16.13 0.24
CA TYR A 183 -7.92 16.49 1.62
C TYR A 183 -6.54 17.11 1.70
N ILE A 184 -5.70 16.93 0.70
CA ILE A 184 -4.36 17.55 0.59
C ILE A 184 -4.52 19.04 0.23
N THR A 185 -4.97 19.82 1.18
CA THR A 185 -5.13 21.27 1.03
C THR A 185 -3.94 22.02 1.63
N THR A 186 -3.74 23.27 1.24
CA THR A 186 -2.72 24.14 1.84
C THR A 186 -2.91 24.28 3.37
N ASP A 187 -4.17 24.35 3.84
CA ASP A 187 -4.46 24.40 5.29
C ASP A 187 -4.06 23.09 5.99
N PHE A 188 -4.38 21.94 5.42
CA PHE A 188 -3.97 20.64 5.95
C PHE A 188 -2.44 20.52 6.02
N LEU A 189 -1.75 20.80 4.93
CA LEU A 189 -0.29 20.73 4.88
C LEU A 189 0.37 21.76 5.83
N THR A 190 -0.22 22.96 5.98
CA THR A 190 0.23 23.95 6.95
C THR A 190 0.16 23.42 8.39
N LYS A 191 -0.94 22.73 8.73
CA LYS A 191 -1.08 22.10 10.06
C LYS A 191 -0.05 21.00 10.27
N VAL A 192 0.15 20.14 9.26
CA VAL A 192 1.17 19.06 9.30
C VAL A 192 2.56 19.64 9.52
N LEU A 193 2.96 20.65 8.75
CA LEU A 193 4.26 21.30 8.86
C LEU A 193 4.48 21.93 10.23
N LYS A 194 3.50 22.69 10.73
CA LYS A 194 3.56 23.28 12.08
C LYS A 194 3.68 22.22 13.16
N GLY A 195 2.88 21.16 13.09
CA GLY A 195 2.96 20.04 14.02
C GLY A 195 4.31 19.30 13.98
N ALA A 196 4.93 19.24 12.81
CA ALA A 196 6.26 18.67 12.61
C ALA A 196 7.40 19.59 13.11
N GLY A 197 7.11 20.84 13.44
CA GLY A 197 8.12 21.85 13.78
C GLY A 197 8.91 22.38 12.58
N ALA A 198 8.30 22.32 11.37
CA ALA A 198 8.80 22.95 10.16
C ALA A 198 8.16 24.34 9.97
N ASP A 199 8.86 25.25 9.30
CA ASP A 199 8.30 26.51 8.82
C ASP A 199 7.48 26.28 7.53
N PRO A 200 6.14 26.47 7.57
CA PRO A 200 5.30 26.24 6.40
C PRO A 200 5.61 27.21 5.24
N ALA A 201 5.87 28.49 5.52
CA ALA A 201 6.14 29.47 4.48
C ALA A 201 7.39 29.07 3.67
N ARG A 202 8.44 28.67 4.37
CA ARG A 202 9.68 28.16 3.78
C ARG A 202 9.45 26.86 3.02
N ALA A 203 8.68 25.90 3.56
CA ALA A 203 8.39 24.64 2.89
C ALA A 203 7.62 24.86 1.59
N PHE A 204 6.56 25.68 1.59
CA PHE A 204 5.81 25.99 0.37
C PHE A 204 6.66 26.72 -0.68
N ALA A 205 7.50 27.68 -0.26
CA ALA A 205 8.41 28.39 -1.16
C ALA A 205 9.43 27.42 -1.83
N GLN A 206 9.86 26.39 -1.11
CA GLN A 206 10.85 25.42 -1.58
C GLN A 206 10.26 24.19 -2.27
N ALA A 207 8.95 23.95 -2.23
CA ALA A 207 8.29 22.76 -2.79
C ALA A 207 8.51 22.59 -4.32
N GLY A 208 8.76 23.68 -5.04
CA GLY A 208 9.11 23.68 -6.47
C GLY A 208 10.60 23.77 -6.77
N SER A 209 11.48 23.73 -5.77
CA SER A 209 12.92 23.92 -5.95
C SER A 209 13.57 22.77 -6.72
N SER A 210 14.75 23.04 -7.28
CA SER A 210 15.57 22.01 -7.93
C SER A 210 16.00 20.91 -6.96
N ALA A 211 16.26 21.26 -5.68
CA ALA A 211 16.60 20.29 -4.63
C ALA A 211 15.47 19.26 -4.42
N VAL A 212 14.23 19.72 -4.24
CA VAL A 212 13.05 18.85 -4.11
C VAL A 212 12.82 18.01 -5.38
N SER A 213 12.93 18.63 -6.55
CA SER A 213 12.75 17.93 -7.83
C SER A 213 13.84 16.87 -8.04
N SER A 214 15.08 17.13 -7.61
CA SER A 214 16.19 16.17 -7.64
C SER A 214 15.93 14.95 -6.75
N GLU A 215 15.42 15.14 -5.51
CA GLU A 215 15.09 14.03 -4.61
C GLU A 215 13.97 13.15 -5.17
N LEU A 216 12.90 13.74 -5.70
CA LEU A 216 11.82 12.97 -6.35
C LEU A 216 12.33 12.24 -7.60
N GLY A 217 13.19 12.84 -8.40
CA GLY A 217 13.83 12.19 -9.54
C GLY A 217 14.78 11.06 -9.14
N ALA A 218 15.53 11.24 -8.04
CA ALA A 218 16.38 10.19 -7.48
C ALA A 218 15.57 9.01 -6.94
N ALA A 219 14.41 9.28 -6.31
CA ALA A 219 13.48 8.25 -5.88
C ALA A 219 12.98 7.40 -7.07
N GLN A 220 12.56 8.04 -8.16
CA GLN A 220 12.11 7.36 -9.38
C GLN A 220 13.22 6.52 -10.02
N THR A 221 14.43 7.06 -10.08
CA THR A 221 15.61 6.37 -10.62
C THR A 221 15.96 5.13 -9.80
N LEU A 222 15.93 5.26 -8.47
CA LEU A 222 16.21 4.15 -7.57
C LEU A 222 15.11 3.09 -7.65
N ALA A 223 13.83 3.50 -7.71
CA ALA A 223 12.70 2.61 -7.88
C ALA A 223 12.83 1.78 -9.17
N SER A 224 13.18 2.42 -10.28
CA SER A 224 13.41 1.73 -11.56
C SER A 224 14.55 0.71 -11.47
N ARG A 225 15.65 1.05 -10.79
CA ARG A 225 16.79 0.15 -10.60
C ARG A 225 16.43 -1.14 -9.86
N TYR A 226 15.53 -1.07 -8.90
CA TYR A 226 15.13 -2.20 -8.05
C TYR A 226 13.75 -2.78 -8.41
N ALA A 227 13.20 -2.40 -9.57
CA ALA A 227 11.87 -2.81 -10.03
C ALA A 227 10.80 -2.62 -8.93
N VAL A 228 10.76 -1.41 -8.35
CA VAL A 228 9.75 -0.99 -7.39
C VAL A 228 8.59 -0.40 -8.17
N ASP A 229 7.44 -1.05 -8.09
CA ASP A 229 6.21 -0.75 -8.84
C ASP A 229 4.99 -0.51 -7.93
N SER A 230 5.20 -0.58 -6.62
CA SER A 230 4.12 -0.45 -5.61
C SER A 230 4.65 0.16 -4.31
N THR A 231 3.73 0.71 -3.52
CA THR A 231 4.02 1.27 -2.19
C THR A 231 3.09 0.68 -1.13
N PRO A 232 3.57 0.44 0.11
CA PRO A 232 4.97 0.58 0.52
C PRO A 232 5.85 -0.53 -0.06
N THR A 233 7.06 -0.18 -0.48
CA THR A 233 8.14 -1.15 -0.73
C THR A 233 9.33 -0.77 0.13
N VAL A 234 9.92 -1.75 0.81
CA VAL A 234 11.10 -1.54 1.65
C VAL A 234 12.27 -2.34 1.12
N LEU A 235 13.38 -1.67 0.89
CA LEU A 235 14.66 -2.29 0.54
C LEU A 235 15.62 -2.21 1.72
N VAL A 236 16.44 -3.24 1.92
CA VAL A 236 17.46 -3.28 2.97
C VAL A 236 18.77 -3.78 2.38
N GLY A 237 19.88 -3.20 2.84
CA GLY A 237 21.22 -3.64 2.46
C GLY A 237 22.33 -2.96 3.26
N PRO A 238 23.60 -3.36 3.06
CA PRO A 238 24.73 -2.65 3.62
C PRO A 238 24.76 -1.19 3.16
N THR A 239 25.14 -0.29 4.03
CA THR A 239 25.27 1.12 3.66
C THR A 239 26.33 1.28 2.56
N GLY A 240 25.90 1.91 1.43
CA GLY A 240 26.71 2.01 0.21
C GLY A 240 26.75 0.75 -0.65
N GLY A 241 26.10 -0.34 -0.23
CA GLY A 241 26.04 -1.61 -0.97
C GLY A 241 24.75 -1.84 -1.73
N THR A 242 24.56 -3.08 -2.18
CA THR A 242 23.36 -3.51 -2.90
C THR A 242 22.19 -3.71 -1.95
N LEU A 243 21.05 -3.16 -2.30
CA LEU A 243 19.81 -3.32 -1.56
C LEU A 243 19.01 -4.54 -2.07
N LYS A 244 18.14 -5.10 -1.23
CA LYS A 244 17.20 -6.18 -1.58
C LYS A 244 15.83 -5.88 -0.98
N LYS A 245 14.75 -6.30 -1.65
CA LYS A 245 13.39 -6.18 -1.09
C LYS A 245 13.29 -6.98 0.20
N ALA A 246 12.76 -6.36 1.26
CA ALA A 246 12.60 -7.00 2.58
C ALA A 246 11.39 -7.95 2.66
N GLY A 247 10.72 -8.19 1.55
CA GLY A 247 9.54 -9.05 1.39
C GLY A 247 8.56 -8.47 0.39
N ALA A 248 7.52 -9.22 0.04
CA ALA A 248 6.45 -8.76 -0.83
C ALA A 248 5.58 -7.68 -0.13
N THR A 249 5.32 -7.88 1.17
CA THR A 249 4.66 -6.91 2.04
C THR A 249 5.62 -6.61 3.20
N PRO A 250 6.08 -5.36 3.36
CA PRO A 250 6.98 -5.02 4.45
C PRO A 250 6.25 -5.06 5.80
N THR A 251 6.88 -5.74 6.77
CA THR A 251 6.46 -5.76 8.18
C THR A 251 7.68 -5.52 9.07
N ALA A 252 7.46 -5.21 10.34
CA ALA A 252 8.57 -5.09 11.30
C ALA A 252 9.43 -6.36 11.34
N ALA A 253 8.80 -7.53 11.21
CA ALA A 253 9.49 -8.82 11.21
C ALA A 253 10.33 -9.02 9.94
N THR A 254 9.78 -8.79 8.74
CA THR A 254 10.52 -9.00 7.48
C THR A 254 11.64 -7.99 7.31
N VAL A 255 11.41 -6.73 7.63
CA VAL A 255 12.43 -5.67 7.61
C VAL A 255 13.50 -5.95 8.67
N GLY A 256 13.10 -6.35 9.88
CA GLY A 256 14.00 -6.70 10.94
C GLY A 256 14.93 -7.87 10.57
N ALA A 257 14.38 -8.95 10.03
CA ALA A 257 15.17 -10.09 9.55
C ALA A 257 16.19 -9.69 8.47
N ALA A 258 15.79 -8.82 7.53
CA ALA A 258 16.69 -8.32 6.50
C ALA A 258 17.82 -7.45 7.08
N VAL A 259 17.54 -6.61 8.09
CA VAL A 259 18.56 -5.81 8.79
C VAL A 259 19.51 -6.74 9.57
N ASP A 260 18.97 -7.70 10.33
CA ASP A 260 19.76 -8.65 11.11
C ASP A 260 20.72 -9.48 10.20
N ALA A 261 20.26 -9.87 8.99
CA ALA A 261 21.10 -10.54 8.00
C ALA A 261 22.27 -9.65 7.51
N VAL A 262 22.05 -8.36 7.29
CA VAL A 262 23.10 -7.40 6.92
C VAL A 262 24.11 -7.24 8.04
N LEU A 263 23.64 -7.11 9.28
CA LEU A 263 24.50 -6.91 10.45
C LEU A 263 25.34 -8.16 10.76
N GLY A 264 24.76 -9.36 10.61
CA GLY A 264 25.45 -10.64 10.79
C GLY A 264 26.54 -10.88 9.73
N SER A 265 26.31 -10.49 8.48
CA SER A 265 27.30 -10.62 7.39
C SER A 265 28.45 -9.62 7.48
N SER A 266 28.29 -8.54 8.27
CA SER A 266 29.32 -7.50 8.45
C SER A 266 30.31 -7.82 9.60
N GLY A 267 30.16 -8.95 10.27
CA GLY A 267 30.99 -9.42 11.40
C GLY A 267 31.86 -10.64 11.10
N ALA A 268 31.73 -11.18 9.89
CA ALA A 268 32.56 -12.27 9.37
C ALA A 268 33.56 -11.73 8.33
#